data_80443d6242856a00dda4021312bf44bf
#
_entry.id   80443d6242856a00dda4021312bf44bf
#
_cell.length_a   1.000
_cell.length_b   1.000
_cell.length_c   1.000
_cell.angle_alpha   90.00
_cell.angle_beta   90.00
_cell.angle_gamma   90.00
#
_symmetry.space_group_name_H-M   'P 1'
#
loop_
_entity.id
_entity.type
_entity.pdbx_description
1 polymer ?
#
loop_
_entity_poly.entity_id
_entity_poly.type
_entity_poly.pdbx_seq_one_letter_code
_entity_poly.pdbx_strand_id
1 'polypeptide(L)'
;MQAFRAALLSFDDDGAARYESDGLLVVGPDANGRKVVRASGPYAKLADDFPGVAVTHLPGRILAPGFIDLHVHFPQTDVIGSPAEGLLPWL
;
A
#
# COMPACT_ATOMS: atom_id res chain seq x y z
N MET A 1 10.38 -3.56 15.09
CA MET A 1 10.20 -2.83 13.82
C MET A 1 10.69 -3.67 12.64
N GLN A 2 10.09 -3.48 11.50
CA GLN A 2 10.49 -4.10 10.23
C GLN A 2 10.64 -3.00 9.19
N ALA A 3 11.57 -3.17 8.28
CA ALA A 3 11.77 -2.22 7.18
C ALA A 3 11.83 -2.96 5.84
N PHE A 4 11.28 -2.34 4.81
CA PHE A 4 11.23 -2.88 3.46
C PHE A 4 11.76 -1.82 2.49
N ARG A 5 12.74 -2.20 1.67
CA ARG A 5 13.27 -1.38 0.60
C ARG A 5 12.71 -1.86 -0.73
N ALA A 6 11.97 -1.01 -1.41
CA ALA A 6 11.35 -1.27 -2.70
C ALA A 6 10.95 0.05 -3.36
N ALA A 7 10.44 0.00 -4.58
CA ALA A 7 9.69 1.14 -5.07
C ALA A 7 8.41 1.30 -4.24
N LEU A 8 8.06 2.52 -3.88
CA LEU A 8 6.88 2.83 -3.08
C LEU A 8 5.89 3.65 -3.90
N LEU A 9 4.63 3.24 -3.88
CA LEU A 9 3.52 4.01 -4.42
C LEU A 9 2.55 4.29 -3.28
N SER A 10 2.27 5.55 -3.04
CA SER A 10 1.29 5.99 -2.05
C SER A 10 0.51 7.18 -2.57
N PHE A 11 -0.48 7.61 -1.79
CA PHE A 11 -1.33 8.73 -2.14
C PHE A 11 -1.41 9.68 -0.95
N ASP A 12 -1.38 10.97 -1.23
CA ASP A 12 -1.61 11.98 -0.19
C ASP A 12 -3.11 12.20 0.05
N ASP A 13 -3.44 13.08 0.99
CA ASP A 13 -4.84 13.35 1.36
C ASP A 13 -5.64 13.99 0.22
N ASP A 14 -4.98 14.61 -0.74
CA ASP A 14 -5.60 15.17 -1.95
C ASP A 14 -5.78 14.12 -3.06
N GLY A 15 -5.32 12.89 -2.82
CA GLY A 15 -5.38 11.81 -3.79
C GLY A 15 -4.26 11.84 -4.83
N ALA A 16 -3.27 12.75 -4.70
CA ALA A 16 -2.13 12.77 -5.60
C ALA A 16 -1.21 11.57 -5.35
N ALA A 17 -0.78 10.94 -6.43
CA ALA A 17 0.15 9.82 -6.34
C ALA A 17 1.56 10.27 -5.96
N ARG A 18 2.19 9.53 -5.05
CA ARG A 18 3.60 9.67 -4.68
C ARG A 18 4.33 8.40 -5.05
N TYR A 19 5.36 8.53 -5.85
CA TYR A 19 6.18 7.40 -6.28
C TYR A 19 7.64 7.64 -5.93
N GLU A 20 8.21 6.65 -5.21
CA GLU A 20 9.63 6.59 -4.88
C GLU A 20 10.23 5.35 -5.52
N SER A 21 11.14 5.53 -6.49
CA SER A 21 11.76 4.41 -7.20
C SER A 21 12.64 3.55 -6.30
N ASP A 22 13.25 4.15 -5.27
CA ASP A 22 14.05 3.47 -4.24
C ASP A 22 13.62 4.00 -2.88
N GLY A 23 12.58 3.42 -2.34
CA GLY A 23 11.96 3.82 -1.09
C GLY A 23 12.27 2.91 0.08
N LEU A 24 12.01 3.42 1.28
CA LEU A 24 12.03 2.66 2.53
C LEU A 24 10.68 2.82 3.22
N LEU A 25 10.07 1.71 3.53
CA LEU A 25 8.87 1.61 4.36
C LEU A 25 9.26 0.98 5.69
N VAL A 26 9.04 1.70 6.78
CA VAL A 26 9.30 1.21 8.13
C VAL A 26 7.97 1.02 8.84
N VAL A 27 7.75 -0.17 9.38
CA VAL A 27 6.55 -0.51 10.14
C VAL A 27 6.92 -0.95 11.55
N GLY A 28 6.06 -0.65 12.48
CA GLY A 28 6.28 -1.01 13.87
C GLY A 28 5.07 -0.73 14.74
N PRO A 29 5.13 -1.06 16.03
CA PRO A 29 3.99 -0.87 16.92
C PRO A 29 3.75 0.60 17.25
N ASP A 30 2.48 0.96 17.41
CA ASP A 30 2.07 2.19 18.07
C ASP A 30 2.04 1.99 19.61
N ALA A 31 1.57 3.01 20.34
CA ALA A 31 1.45 2.95 21.81
C ALA A 31 0.51 1.85 22.30
N ASN A 32 -0.41 1.36 21.45
CA ASN A 32 -1.35 0.29 21.76
C ASN A 32 -0.90 -1.08 21.22
N GLY A 33 0.31 -1.17 20.66
CA GLY A 33 0.84 -2.39 20.08
C GLY A 33 0.34 -2.70 18.66
N ARG A 34 -0.42 -1.80 18.02
CA ARG A 34 -0.89 -1.99 16.66
C ARG A 34 0.24 -1.70 15.68
N LYS A 35 0.36 -2.53 14.65
CA LYS A 35 1.35 -2.31 13.60
C LYS A 35 0.92 -1.14 12.71
N VAL A 36 1.76 -0.12 12.65
CA VAL A 36 1.52 1.10 11.87
C VAL A 36 2.74 1.45 11.03
N VAL A 37 2.55 2.27 10.01
CA VAL A 37 3.65 2.86 9.26
C VAL A 37 4.34 3.90 10.13
N ARG A 38 5.63 3.69 10.39
CA ARG A 38 6.47 4.60 11.19
C ARG A 38 7.17 5.64 10.32
N ALA A 39 7.58 5.24 9.12
CA ALA A 39 8.18 6.12 8.14
C ALA A 39 8.00 5.56 6.73
N SER A 40 7.92 6.45 5.76
CA SER A 40 7.86 6.11 4.34
C SER A 40 8.48 7.24 3.54
N GLY A 41 9.40 6.92 2.63
CA GLY A 41 10.05 7.93 1.79
C GLY A 41 11.30 7.39 1.10
N PRO A 42 12.15 8.29 0.56
CA PRO A 42 13.37 7.88 -0.12
C PRO A 42 14.31 7.09 0.80
N TYR A 43 14.80 5.97 0.31
CA TYR A 43 15.75 5.14 1.07
C TYR A 43 16.97 5.94 1.50
N ALA A 44 17.56 6.72 0.59
CA ALA A 44 18.76 7.50 0.87
C ALA A 44 18.59 8.52 2.01
N LYS A 45 17.35 8.97 2.28
CA LYS A 45 17.07 9.92 3.37
C LYS A 45 16.72 9.24 4.69
N LEU A 46 16.11 8.08 4.64
CA LEU A 46 15.55 7.42 5.82
C LEU A 46 16.42 6.32 6.40
N ALA A 47 17.33 5.74 5.61
CA ALA A 47 18.08 4.56 6.03
C ALA A 47 18.86 4.77 7.34
N ASP A 48 19.47 5.94 7.50
CA ASP A 48 20.29 6.26 8.66
C ASP A 48 19.48 6.61 9.91
N ASP A 49 18.17 6.89 9.75
CA ASP A 49 17.28 7.22 10.88
C ASP A 49 16.82 5.96 11.64
N PHE A 50 17.03 4.79 11.07
CA PHE A 50 16.60 3.52 11.65
C PHE A 50 17.75 2.51 11.77
N PRO A 51 18.83 2.86 12.51
CA PRO A 51 19.96 1.95 12.68
C PRO A 51 19.53 0.69 13.43
N GLY A 52 20.04 -0.45 13.02
CA GLY A 52 19.75 -1.73 13.66
C GLY A 52 18.40 -2.37 13.25
N VAL A 53 17.60 -1.71 12.44
CA VAL A 53 16.40 -2.32 11.87
C VAL A 53 16.79 -3.13 10.64
N ALA A 54 16.46 -4.43 10.64
CA ALA A 54 16.71 -5.28 9.48
C ALA A 54 15.86 -4.82 8.29
N VAL A 55 16.50 -4.66 7.14
CA VAL A 55 15.85 -4.22 5.91
C VAL A 55 15.69 -5.41 4.97
N THR A 56 14.45 -5.71 4.59
CA THR A 56 14.16 -6.64 3.52
C THR A 56 14.14 -5.88 2.19
N HIS A 57 15.09 -6.20 1.31
CA HIS A 57 15.15 -5.59 -0.02
C HIS A 57 14.33 -6.40 -1.02
N LEU A 58 13.43 -5.73 -1.72
CA LEU A 58 12.51 -6.30 -2.70
C LEU A 58 12.75 -5.64 -4.07
N PRO A 59 13.87 -5.98 -4.76
CA PRO A 59 14.19 -5.36 -6.04
C PRO A 59 13.13 -5.70 -7.10
N GLY A 60 12.83 -4.73 -7.95
CA GLY A 60 11.84 -4.90 -9.03
C GLY A 60 10.39 -4.99 -8.57
N ARG A 61 10.12 -4.71 -7.29
CA ARG A 61 8.77 -4.73 -6.73
C ARG A 61 8.31 -3.36 -6.31
N ILE A 62 7.00 -3.17 -6.33
CA ILE A 62 6.34 -1.95 -5.85
C ILE A 62 5.52 -2.32 -4.63
N LEU A 63 5.74 -1.62 -3.52
CA LEU A 63 4.87 -1.65 -2.36
C LEU A 63 3.85 -0.54 -2.48
N ALA A 64 2.58 -0.88 -2.30
CA ALA A 64 1.47 0.05 -2.35
C ALA A 64 0.48 -0.28 -1.22
N PRO A 65 -0.38 0.68 -0.83
CA PRO A 65 -1.51 0.38 0.06
C PRO A 65 -2.38 -0.72 -0.52
N GLY A 66 -2.95 -1.57 0.35
CA GLY A 66 -3.92 -2.56 -0.08
C GLY A 66 -5.16 -1.91 -0.70
N PHE A 67 -5.78 -2.61 -1.61
CA PHE A 67 -7.02 -2.13 -2.22
C PHE A 67 -8.17 -2.15 -1.21
N ILE A 68 -8.95 -1.07 -1.22
CA ILE A 68 -10.15 -0.93 -0.40
C ILE A 68 -11.31 -0.66 -1.35
N ASP A 69 -12.28 -1.55 -1.34
CA ASP A 69 -13.52 -1.39 -2.09
C ASP A 69 -14.68 -1.34 -1.10
N LEU A 70 -15.30 -0.17 -1.01
CA LEU A 70 -16.38 0.09 -0.06
C LEU A 70 -17.75 -0.44 -0.53
N HIS A 71 -17.86 -0.86 -1.79
CA HIS A 71 -19.08 -1.40 -2.34
C HIS A 71 -18.75 -2.39 -3.46
N VAL A 72 -18.73 -3.67 -3.12
CA VAL A 72 -18.46 -4.74 -4.08
C VAL A 72 -19.47 -5.88 -3.91
N HIS A 73 -19.89 -6.46 -5.04
CA HIS A 73 -20.73 -7.66 -5.07
C HIS A 73 -19.82 -8.84 -5.41
N PHE A 74 -19.22 -9.45 -4.39
CA PHE A 74 -18.22 -10.50 -4.55
C PHE A 74 -18.67 -11.65 -5.47
N PRO A 75 -19.92 -12.19 -5.38
CA PRO A 75 -20.35 -13.26 -6.28
C PRO A 75 -20.43 -12.86 -7.76
N GLN A 76 -20.38 -11.56 -8.05
CA GLN A 76 -20.52 -11.01 -9.40
C GLN A 76 -19.21 -10.48 -9.96
N THR A 77 -18.07 -10.69 -9.29
CA THR A 77 -16.77 -10.18 -9.75
C THR A 77 -16.35 -10.75 -11.09
N ASP A 78 -16.72 -11.98 -11.41
CA ASP A 78 -16.41 -12.62 -12.69
C ASP A 78 -17.23 -12.08 -13.86
N VAL A 79 -18.27 -11.30 -13.60
CA VAL A 79 -19.16 -10.71 -14.60
C VAL A 79 -19.16 -9.18 -14.57
N ILE A 80 -18.14 -8.57 -13.96
CA ILE A 80 -17.97 -7.12 -13.93
C ILE A 80 -17.97 -6.58 -15.37
N GLY A 81 -18.80 -5.55 -15.58
CA GLY A 81 -18.95 -4.93 -16.90
C GLY A 81 -19.87 -5.66 -17.85
N SER A 82 -20.47 -6.78 -17.46
CA SER A 82 -21.49 -7.44 -18.27
C SER A 82 -22.72 -6.55 -18.45
N PRO A 83 -23.25 -6.42 -19.68
CA PRO A 83 -24.40 -5.57 -19.93
C PRO A 83 -25.67 -6.15 -19.32
N ALA A 84 -26.54 -5.27 -18.86
CA ALA A 84 -27.89 -5.60 -18.40
C ALA A 84 -28.82 -4.40 -18.62
N GLU A 85 -30.14 -4.68 -18.74
CA GLU A 85 -31.15 -3.64 -18.95
C GLU A 85 -31.37 -2.78 -17.69
N GLY A 86 -30.89 -3.20 -16.56
CA GLY A 86 -31.01 -2.49 -15.30
C GLY A 86 -30.41 -3.27 -14.14
N LEU A 87 -30.50 -2.70 -12.93
CA LEU A 87 -29.88 -3.29 -11.74
C LEU A 87 -30.42 -4.69 -11.40
N LEU A 88 -31.74 -4.83 -11.36
CA LEU A 88 -32.36 -6.11 -10.96
C LEU A 88 -32.06 -7.25 -11.93
N PRO A 89 -32.15 -7.07 -13.27
CA PRO A 89 -31.72 -8.12 -14.22
C PRO A 89 -30.24 -8.42 -14.13
N TRP A 90 -29.40 -7.45 -13.73
CA TRP A 90 -27.96 -7.66 -13.60
C TRP A 90 -27.59 -8.47 -12.35
N LEU A 91 -28.29 -8.23 -11.25
CA LEU A 91 -28.06 -8.94 -10.00
C LEU A 91 -28.54 -10.40 -10.10
#